data_e196c3b566692a8d120d979175d92b80
#
_entry.id   e196c3b566692a8d120d979175d92b80
#
_cell.length_a   1.000
_cell.length_b   1.000
_cell.length_c   1.000
_cell.angle_alpha   90.00
_cell.angle_beta   90.00
_cell.angle_gamma   90.00
#
_symmetry.space_group_name_H-M   'P 1'
#
loop_
_entity.id
_entity.type
_entity.pdbx_description
1 polymer ?
#
loop_
_entity_poly.entity_id
_entity_poly.type
_entity_poly.pdbx_seq_one_letter_code
_entity_poly.pdbx_strand_id
1 'polypeptide(L)'
;AASAAAYGNNPTVPKRERMIPEPESPYAISKVMGEYYARVYSQLYGLQVVCLRYFNVFGPRQDPSSPYSGVISIFAERMLKGEAPVIFGDGGQSRDFVYVDNIVEANMRACTTPEAAGRVYNIGCERSVSILELVTALNEILGTALDPVFNPARQGDVRVSLADIAQARTQLGYEPIVDFAEGLQQTVAWMKSL
;
A
#
# COMPACT_ATOMS: atom_id res chain seq x y z
N ALA A 1 4.00 2.13 12.48
CA ALA A 1 3.28 2.00 11.21
C ALA A 1 1.98 2.82 11.24
N ALA A 2 1.85 3.79 10.34
CA ALA A 2 0.62 4.49 10.00
C ALA A 2 0.02 3.88 8.70
N SER A 3 -0.95 4.53 8.07
CA SER A 3 -1.63 3.97 6.90
C SER A 3 -2.21 5.05 5.98
N ALA A 4 -2.19 4.81 4.67
CA ALA A 4 -2.91 5.62 3.70
C ALA A 4 -4.44 5.63 3.94
N ALA A 5 -4.98 4.67 4.70
CA ALA A 5 -6.37 4.68 5.14
C ALA A 5 -6.76 5.94 5.95
N ALA A 6 -5.77 6.67 6.48
CA ALA A 6 -6.00 7.98 7.12
C ALA A 6 -6.69 8.99 6.19
N TYR A 7 -6.54 8.86 4.86
CA TYR A 7 -7.11 9.79 3.89
C TYR A 7 -8.58 9.50 3.53
N GLY A 8 -9.12 8.34 3.95
CA GLY A 8 -10.49 7.95 3.61
C GLY A 8 -10.77 8.01 2.10
N ASN A 9 -11.98 8.46 1.75
CA ASN A 9 -12.43 8.64 0.36
C ASN A 9 -12.17 10.05 -0.20
N ASN A 10 -11.27 10.83 0.40
CA ASN A 10 -10.90 12.14 -0.13
C ASN A 10 -10.55 12.04 -1.64
N PRO A 11 -11.21 12.79 -2.54
CA PRO A 11 -11.02 12.63 -3.99
C PRO A 11 -9.70 13.22 -4.52
N THR A 12 -9.00 14.03 -3.72
CA THR A 12 -7.77 14.69 -4.16
C THR A 12 -6.64 13.68 -4.34
N VAL A 13 -5.98 13.74 -5.48
CA VAL A 13 -4.87 12.86 -5.90
C VAL A 13 -3.74 13.74 -6.46
N PRO A 14 -2.47 13.46 -6.14
CA PRO A 14 -1.97 12.48 -5.19
C PRO A 14 -2.22 12.88 -3.73
N LYS A 15 -2.19 11.88 -2.83
CA LYS A 15 -2.35 12.06 -1.38
C LYS A 15 -1.09 12.69 -0.78
N ARG A 16 -1.28 13.73 0.02
CA ARG A 16 -0.19 14.48 0.67
C ARG A 16 -0.35 14.47 2.18
N GLU A 17 0.75 14.45 2.92
CA GLU A 17 0.76 14.37 4.40
C GLU A 17 0.02 15.52 5.05
N ARG A 18 0.02 16.71 4.44
CA ARG A 18 -0.69 17.92 4.92
C ARG A 18 -2.22 17.86 4.81
N MET A 19 -2.76 16.86 4.11
CA MET A 19 -4.22 16.68 4.04
C MET A 19 -4.76 16.32 5.41
N ILE A 20 -5.92 16.87 5.74
CA ILE A 20 -6.63 16.53 6.98
C ILE A 20 -7.04 15.04 6.89
N PRO A 21 -6.72 14.22 7.91
CA PRO A 21 -7.19 12.85 7.95
C PRO A 21 -8.72 12.77 8.01
N GLU A 22 -9.30 11.91 7.16
CA GLU A 22 -10.73 11.64 7.09
C GLU A 22 -10.97 10.11 7.21
N PRO A 23 -10.63 9.50 8.39
CA PRO A 23 -10.68 8.05 8.53
C PRO A 23 -12.12 7.53 8.50
N GLU A 24 -12.40 6.52 7.66
CA GLU A 24 -13.74 5.94 7.46
C GLU A 24 -13.91 4.53 8.05
N SER A 25 -12.95 4.08 8.86
CA SER A 25 -13.03 2.77 9.52
C SER A 25 -12.36 2.78 10.89
N PRO A 26 -12.74 1.86 11.82
CA PRO A 26 -12.05 1.71 13.10
C PRO A 26 -10.54 1.48 12.95
N TYR A 27 -10.13 0.74 11.92
CA TYR A 27 -8.72 0.57 11.57
C TYR A 27 -8.06 1.91 11.24
N ALA A 28 -8.64 2.69 10.34
CA ALA A 28 -8.10 3.99 9.94
C ALA A 28 -8.02 4.96 11.14
N ILE A 29 -9.05 4.98 12.00
CA ILE A 29 -9.06 5.77 13.25
C ILE A 29 -7.89 5.36 14.14
N SER A 30 -7.68 4.06 14.37
CA SER A 30 -6.58 3.57 15.21
C SER A 30 -5.20 4.01 14.70
N LYS A 31 -5.02 4.06 13.37
CA LYS A 31 -3.77 4.50 12.75
C LYS A 31 -3.55 6.01 12.90
N VAL A 32 -4.59 6.82 12.69
CA VAL A 32 -4.55 8.29 12.90
C VAL A 32 -4.31 8.62 14.39
N MET A 33 -4.94 7.90 15.30
CA MET A 33 -4.69 8.07 16.75
C MET A 33 -3.21 7.82 17.08
N GLY A 34 -2.59 6.80 16.49
CA GLY A 34 -1.16 6.52 16.65
C GLY A 34 -0.28 7.69 16.20
N GLU A 35 -0.64 8.36 15.09
CA GLU A 35 0.09 9.54 14.61
C GLU A 35 -0.01 10.72 15.60
N TYR A 36 -1.20 10.97 16.16
CA TYR A 36 -1.40 12.02 17.15
C TYR A 36 -0.63 11.73 18.45
N TYR A 37 -0.69 10.49 18.95
CA TYR A 37 0.12 10.09 20.11
C TYR A 37 1.61 10.27 19.83
N ALA A 38 2.12 9.79 18.72
CA ALA A 38 3.51 9.92 18.33
C ALA A 38 3.96 11.38 18.34
N ARG A 39 3.16 12.28 17.75
CA ARG A 39 3.44 13.71 17.73
C ARG A 39 3.47 14.33 19.12
N VAL A 40 2.46 14.05 19.96
CA VAL A 40 2.37 14.59 21.30
C VAL A 40 3.51 14.09 22.19
N TYR A 41 3.82 12.79 22.15
CA TYR A 41 4.93 12.22 22.92
C TYR A 41 6.29 12.77 22.46
N SER A 42 6.44 12.99 21.17
CA SER A 42 7.64 13.63 20.65
C SER A 42 7.81 15.06 21.18
N GLN A 43 6.74 15.84 21.19
CA GLN A 43 6.76 17.24 21.65
C GLN A 43 6.94 17.39 23.18
N LEU A 44 6.25 16.56 23.97
CA LEU A 44 6.23 16.70 25.43
C LEU A 44 7.37 15.94 26.11
N TYR A 45 7.81 14.84 25.56
CA TYR A 45 8.73 13.91 26.20
C TYR A 45 10.01 13.64 25.39
N GLY A 46 10.18 14.28 24.25
CA GLY A 46 11.35 14.11 23.39
C GLY A 46 11.47 12.72 22.74
N LEU A 47 10.35 11.94 22.68
CA LEU A 47 10.35 10.62 22.06
C LEU A 47 10.63 10.74 20.56
N GLN A 48 11.69 10.11 20.08
CA GLN A 48 12.02 10.08 18.66
C GLN A 48 11.18 9.04 17.94
N VAL A 49 10.06 9.47 17.35
CA VAL A 49 9.11 8.62 16.63
C VAL A 49 8.85 9.21 15.25
N VAL A 50 8.86 8.36 14.23
CA VAL A 50 8.47 8.68 12.85
C VAL A 50 7.25 7.85 12.47
N CYS A 51 6.23 8.47 11.88
CA CYS A 51 5.05 7.80 11.40
C CYS A 51 5.11 7.61 9.88
N LEU A 52 5.04 6.37 9.41
CA LEU A 52 5.07 6.03 7.99
C LEU A 52 3.68 5.56 7.54
N ARG A 53 3.00 6.36 6.69
CA ARG A 53 1.73 6.01 6.05
C ARG A 53 2.00 5.09 4.87
N TYR A 54 1.96 3.78 5.11
CA TYR A 54 2.12 2.81 4.04
C TYR A 54 0.91 2.82 3.12
N PHE A 55 1.18 2.84 1.81
CA PHE A 55 0.19 2.58 0.78
C PHE A 55 -0.05 1.07 0.64
N ASN A 56 -0.42 0.55 -0.51
CA ASN A 56 -0.83 -0.85 -0.65
C ASN A 56 0.39 -1.80 -0.67
N VAL A 57 0.83 -2.22 0.51
CA VAL A 57 1.98 -3.11 0.66
C VAL A 57 1.67 -4.51 0.15
N PHE A 58 2.61 -5.10 -0.59
CA PHE A 58 2.56 -6.48 -1.05
C PHE A 58 3.95 -7.12 -1.03
N GLY A 59 4.00 -8.46 -1.07
CA GLY A 59 5.27 -9.20 -1.11
C GLY A 59 5.13 -10.62 -0.59
N PRO A 60 6.23 -11.38 -0.59
CA PRO A 60 6.29 -12.71 0.02
C PRO A 60 5.79 -12.74 1.45
N ARG A 61 5.24 -13.88 1.88
CA ARG A 61 4.71 -14.15 3.24
C ARG A 61 3.43 -13.39 3.60
N GLN A 62 2.81 -12.66 2.66
CA GLN A 62 1.47 -12.13 2.89
C GLN A 62 0.45 -13.29 2.81
N ASP A 63 -0.26 -13.52 3.92
CA ASP A 63 -1.27 -14.59 4.00
C ASP A 63 -2.53 -14.21 3.20
N PRO A 64 -2.86 -14.91 2.10
CA PRO A 64 -4.02 -14.60 1.28
C PRO A 64 -5.36 -14.90 1.99
N SER A 65 -5.37 -15.74 3.03
CA SER A 65 -6.58 -16.10 3.78
C SER A 65 -7.00 -15.04 4.80
N SER A 66 -6.12 -14.10 5.14
CA SER A 66 -6.42 -13.03 6.09
C SER A 66 -7.50 -12.09 5.53
N PRO A 67 -8.50 -11.67 6.32
CA PRO A 67 -9.49 -10.69 5.90
C PRO A 67 -8.90 -9.31 5.58
N TYR A 68 -7.64 -9.09 5.95
CA TYR A 68 -6.88 -7.87 5.65
C TYR A 68 -5.91 -8.03 4.47
N SER A 69 -5.94 -9.17 3.79
CA SER A 69 -5.05 -9.44 2.66
C SER A 69 -5.32 -8.51 1.49
N GLY A 70 -4.22 -8.03 0.89
CA GLY A 70 -4.27 -7.21 -0.31
C GLY A 70 -4.74 -8.00 -1.52
N VAL A 71 -5.29 -7.31 -2.51
CA VAL A 71 -5.82 -7.91 -3.74
C VAL A 71 -4.77 -8.75 -4.50
N ILE A 72 -3.48 -8.39 -4.42
CA ILE A 72 -2.39 -9.11 -5.10
C ILE A 72 -2.28 -10.55 -4.60
N SER A 73 -2.21 -10.76 -3.28
CA SER A 73 -2.10 -12.11 -2.71
C SER A 73 -3.31 -12.98 -3.03
N ILE A 74 -4.52 -12.40 -2.95
CA ILE A 74 -5.77 -13.10 -3.27
C ILE A 74 -5.83 -13.50 -4.74
N PHE A 75 -5.49 -12.58 -5.65
CA PHE A 75 -5.53 -12.85 -7.09
C PHE A 75 -4.45 -13.86 -7.50
N ALA A 76 -3.21 -13.67 -7.02
CA ALA A 76 -2.12 -14.58 -7.31
C ALA A 76 -2.42 -16.01 -6.84
N GLU A 77 -2.98 -16.19 -5.63
CA GLU A 77 -3.37 -17.51 -5.13
C GLU A 77 -4.44 -18.18 -6.01
N ARG A 78 -5.51 -17.44 -6.37
CA ARG A 78 -6.58 -17.96 -7.22
C ARG A 78 -6.05 -18.33 -8.60
N MET A 79 -5.31 -17.43 -9.22
CA MET A 79 -4.80 -17.62 -10.58
C MET A 79 -3.75 -18.73 -10.65
N LEU A 80 -2.97 -18.96 -9.60
CA LEU A 80 -2.08 -20.14 -9.47
C LEU A 80 -2.86 -21.46 -9.43
N LYS A 81 -4.10 -21.46 -8.91
CA LYS A 81 -5.01 -22.61 -8.92
C LYS A 81 -5.77 -22.76 -10.25
N GLY A 82 -5.54 -21.87 -11.23
CA GLY A 82 -6.29 -21.84 -12.50
C GLY A 82 -7.69 -21.24 -12.36
N GLU A 83 -7.98 -20.54 -11.26
CA GLU A 83 -9.26 -19.92 -11.01
C GLU A 83 -9.26 -18.45 -11.44
N ALA A 84 -10.38 -18.00 -12.05
CA ALA A 84 -10.56 -16.61 -12.44
C ALA A 84 -10.51 -15.65 -11.22
N PRO A 85 -9.78 -14.53 -11.29
CA PRO A 85 -9.82 -13.52 -10.24
C PRO A 85 -11.18 -12.82 -10.19
N VAL A 86 -11.64 -12.42 -9.00
CA VAL A 86 -12.94 -11.76 -8.80
C VAL A 86 -12.72 -10.28 -8.56
N ILE A 87 -13.19 -9.45 -9.49
CA ILE A 87 -13.14 -7.99 -9.41
C ILE A 87 -14.47 -7.47 -8.88
N PHE A 88 -14.43 -6.57 -7.89
CA PHE A 88 -15.59 -5.82 -7.44
C PHE A 88 -15.60 -4.45 -8.15
N GLY A 89 -16.69 -4.13 -8.85
CA GLY A 89 -16.78 -2.96 -9.72
C GLY A 89 -16.27 -3.22 -11.13
N ASP A 90 -15.78 -2.19 -11.81
CA ASP A 90 -15.35 -2.22 -13.21
C ASP A 90 -13.85 -2.55 -13.40
N GLY A 91 -13.10 -2.73 -12.31
CA GLY A 91 -11.66 -2.98 -12.35
C GLY A 91 -10.78 -1.77 -12.65
N GLY A 92 -11.37 -0.61 -12.91
CA GLY A 92 -10.64 0.64 -13.14
C GLY A 92 -10.18 1.34 -11.85
N GLN A 93 -10.58 0.85 -10.67
CA GLN A 93 -10.02 1.35 -9.42
C GLN A 93 -8.53 1.03 -9.36
N SER A 94 -7.74 1.99 -8.88
CA SER A 94 -6.28 1.85 -8.91
C SER A 94 -5.65 2.09 -7.54
N ARG A 95 -4.47 1.50 -7.36
CA ARG A 95 -3.71 1.53 -6.11
C ARG A 95 -2.25 1.83 -6.37
N ASP A 96 -1.62 2.52 -5.45
CA ASP A 96 -0.17 2.63 -5.35
C ASP A 96 0.31 1.40 -4.58
N PHE A 97 0.78 0.39 -5.33
CA PHE A 97 1.31 -0.83 -4.75
C PHE A 97 2.78 -0.67 -4.40
N VAL A 98 3.13 -1.05 -3.18
CA VAL A 98 4.48 -0.88 -2.63
C VAL A 98 5.03 -2.24 -2.24
N TYR A 99 6.10 -2.67 -2.90
CA TYR A 99 6.76 -3.92 -2.54
C TYR A 99 7.39 -3.85 -1.15
N VAL A 100 7.39 -4.95 -0.44
CA VAL A 100 7.78 -5.00 0.99
C VAL A 100 9.20 -4.49 1.25
N ASP A 101 10.14 -4.69 0.33
CA ASP A 101 11.51 -4.21 0.50
C ASP A 101 11.60 -2.67 0.44
N ASN A 102 10.71 -2.01 -0.31
CA ASN A 102 10.59 -0.56 -0.27
C ASN A 102 10.11 -0.07 1.11
N ILE A 103 9.25 -0.85 1.77
CA ILE A 103 8.82 -0.56 3.15
C ILE A 103 9.97 -0.75 4.14
N VAL A 104 10.76 -1.81 3.96
CA VAL A 104 11.98 -2.04 4.80
C VAL A 104 12.94 -0.87 4.63
N GLU A 105 13.24 -0.46 3.40
CA GLU A 105 14.10 0.70 3.11
C GLU A 105 13.58 1.97 3.79
N ALA A 106 12.28 2.27 3.67
CA ALA A 106 11.67 3.43 4.32
C ALA A 106 11.82 3.40 5.86
N ASN A 107 11.66 2.21 6.48
CA ASN A 107 11.86 2.06 7.92
C ASN A 107 13.32 2.30 8.31
N MET A 108 14.28 1.72 7.56
CA MET A 108 15.72 1.92 7.83
C MET A 108 16.09 3.39 7.73
N ARG A 109 15.63 4.11 6.69
CA ARG A 109 15.81 5.55 6.54
C ARG A 109 15.22 6.33 7.71
N ALA A 110 13.99 6.03 8.11
CA ALA A 110 13.33 6.69 9.23
C ALA A 110 14.10 6.49 10.57
N CYS A 111 14.68 5.31 10.79
CA CYS A 111 15.48 5.02 11.98
C CYS A 111 16.81 5.77 12.02
N THR A 112 17.36 6.17 10.88
CA THR A 112 18.69 6.81 10.75
C THR A 112 18.62 8.31 10.46
N THR A 113 17.42 8.92 10.47
CA THR A 113 17.20 10.36 10.20
C THR A 113 16.61 11.04 11.44
N PRO A 114 17.42 11.55 12.38
CA PRO A 114 16.92 12.15 13.63
C PRO A 114 15.96 13.33 13.42
N GLU A 115 16.15 14.09 12.34
CA GLU A 115 15.32 15.26 11.97
C GLU A 115 13.90 14.88 11.55
N ALA A 116 13.66 13.58 11.29
CA ALA A 116 12.35 13.05 10.95
C ALA A 116 11.43 12.85 12.16
N ALA A 117 11.96 12.94 13.39
CA ALA A 117 11.20 12.70 14.62
C ALA A 117 9.97 13.62 14.74
N GLY A 118 8.85 13.05 15.15
CA GLY A 118 7.57 13.75 15.30
C GLY A 118 6.82 14.00 13.99
N ARG A 119 7.32 13.50 12.85
CA ARG A 119 6.75 13.74 11.52
C ARG A 119 6.04 12.49 10.97
N VAL A 120 5.22 12.74 9.95
CA VAL A 120 4.49 11.72 9.20
C VAL A 120 4.96 11.75 7.75
N TYR A 121 5.14 10.60 7.12
CA TYR A 121 5.57 10.46 5.73
C TYR A 121 4.72 9.45 4.98
N ASN A 122 4.35 9.77 3.75
CA ASN A 122 3.79 8.81 2.81
C ASN A 122 4.88 7.89 2.26
N ILE A 123 4.60 6.60 2.26
CA ILE A 123 5.47 5.59 1.66
C ILE A 123 4.68 4.86 0.57
N GLY A 124 4.97 5.21 -0.65
CA GLY A 124 4.39 4.75 -1.90
C GLY A 124 5.45 4.68 -3.00
N CYS A 125 5.02 4.45 -4.24
CA CYS A 125 5.87 4.41 -5.42
C CYS A 125 5.53 5.49 -6.46
N GLU A 126 4.59 6.41 -6.16
CA GLU A 126 4.06 7.41 -7.09
C GLU A 126 3.54 6.79 -8.40
N ARG A 127 3.15 5.52 -8.36
CA ARG A 127 2.61 4.78 -9.49
C ARG A 127 1.26 4.18 -9.17
N SER A 128 0.26 4.55 -9.95
CA SER A 128 -1.09 4.01 -9.85
C SER A 128 -1.24 2.84 -10.81
N VAL A 129 -1.63 1.67 -10.30
CA VAL A 129 -1.91 0.46 -11.08
C VAL A 129 -3.37 0.09 -10.88
N SER A 130 -4.13 -0.06 -11.96
CA SER A 130 -5.52 -0.51 -11.91
C SER A 130 -5.63 -2.01 -11.60
N ILE A 131 -6.80 -2.43 -11.14
CA ILE A 131 -7.04 -3.85 -10.88
C ILE A 131 -7.02 -4.67 -12.18
N LEU A 132 -7.43 -4.10 -13.31
CA LEU A 132 -7.31 -4.75 -14.62
C LEU A 132 -5.85 -4.89 -15.07
N GLU A 133 -5.01 -3.86 -14.88
CA GLU A 133 -3.57 -3.95 -15.15
C GLU A 133 -2.90 -5.01 -14.27
N LEU A 134 -3.31 -5.15 -13.01
CA LEU A 134 -2.83 -6.20 -12.12
C LEU A 134 -3.16 -7.61 -12.67
N VAL A 135 -4.40 -7.82 -13.15
CA VAL A 135 -4.80 -9.11 -13.74
C VAL A 135 -3.98 -9.41 -14.98
N THR A 136 -3.77 -8.42 -15.85
CA THR A 136 -2.93 -8.57 -17.04
C THR A 136 -1.50 -8.98 -16.65
N ALA A 137 -0.88 -8.27 -15.71
CA ALA A 137 0.48 -8.57 -15.25
C ALA A 137 0.59 -9.97 -14.62
N LEU A 138 -0.42 -10.39 -13.85
CA LEU A 138 -0.45 -11.75 -13.28
C LEU A 138 -0.59 -12.82 -14.37
N ASN A 139 -1.44 -12.62 -15.37
CA ASN A 139 -1.55 -13.53 -16.53
C ASN A 139 -0.21 -13.69 -17.26
N GLU A 140 0.49 -12.58 -17.50
CA GLU A 140 1.82 -12.60 -18.15
C GLU A 140 2.84 -13.40 -17.34
N ILE A 141 2.92 -13.18 -16.02
CA ILE A 141 3.87 -13.88 -15.12
C ILE A 141 3.53 -15.37 -14.99
N LEU A 142 2.26 -15.71 -15.01
CA LEU A 142 1.77 -17.07 -14.84
C LEU A 142 1.73 -17.86 -16.17
N GLY A 143 1.78 -17.16 -17.31
CA GLY A 143 1.59 -17.76 -18.65
C GLY A 143 0.14 -18.22 -18.85
N THR A 144 -0.83 -17.48 -18.29
CA THR A 144 -2.27 -17.78 -18.36
C THR A 144 -3.03 -16.68 -19.11
N ALA A 145 -4.30 -16.94 -19.41
CA ALA A 145 -5.22 -15.98 -20.04
C ALA A 145 -6.59 -16.05 -19.32
N LEU A 146 -6.57 -15.93 -18.01
CA LEU A 146 -7.78 -15.98 -17.19
C LEU A 146 -8.52 -14.65 -17.24
N ASP A 147 -9.77 -14.67 -17.70
CA ASP A 147 -10.64 -13.50 -17.66
C ASP A 147 -11.20 -13.30 -16.25
N PRO A 148 -11.26 -12.05 -15.75
CA PRO A 148 -11.83 -11.77 -14.44
C PRO A 148 -13.36 -11.95 -14.41
N VAL A 149 -13.88 -12.37 -13.28
CA VAL A 149 -15.31 -12.34 -12.95
C VAL A 149 -15.64 -11.02 -12.25
N PHE A 150 -16.67 -10.32 -12.72
CA PHE A 150 -17.07 -9.04 -12.14
C PHE A 150 -18.24 -9.20 -11.17
N ASN A 151 -18.11 -8.63 -9.99
CA ASN A 151 -19.15 -8.51 -8.97
C ASN A 151 -19.52 -7.03 -8.74
N PRO A 152 -20.66 -6.73 -8.14
CA PRO A 152 -21.05 -5.38 -7.78
C PRO A 152 -19.97 -4.67 -6.97
N ALA A 153 -19.80 -3.36 -7.21
CA ALA A 153 -18.81 -2.55 -6.50
C ALA A 153 -19.04 -2.59 -4.97
N ARG A 154 -17.97 -2.58 -4.20
CA ARG A 154 -18.05 -2.49 -2.74
C ARG A 154 -18.32 -1.05 -2.31
N GLN A 155 -19.22 -0.87 -1.36
CA GLN A 155 -19.47 0.45 -0.78
C GLN A 155 -18.20 0.94 -0.07
N GLY A 156 -17.82 2.21 -0.32
CA GLY A 156 -16.64 2.82 0.31
C GLY A 156 -15.30 2.42 -0.33
N ASP A 157 -15.29 1.73 -1.48
CA ASP A 157 -14.02 1.43 -2.17
C ASP A 157 -13.42 2.69 -2.80
N VAL A 158 -12.18 3.00 -2.43
CA VAL A 158 -11.46 4.19 -2.92
C VAL A 158 -11.14 4.02 -4.40
N ARG A 159 -11.58 4.97 -5.25
CA ARG A 159 -11.37 4.89 -6.71
C ARG A 159 -9.89 4.97 -7.08
N VAL A 160 -9.15 5.92 -6.52
CA VAL A 160 -7.72 6.11 -6.81
C VAL A 160 -6.95 6.31 -5.51
N SER A 161 -5.94 5.49 -5.28
CA SER A 161 -4.98 5.66 -4.19
C SER A 161 -3.58 5.83 -4.78
N LEU A 162 -3.03 7.06 -4.67
CA LEU A 162 -1.71 7.42 -5.19
C LEU A 162 -1.01 8.31 -4.17
N ALA A 163 0.22 7.96 -3.81
CA ALA A 163 1.05 8.74 -2.90
C ALA A 163 1.72 9.93 -3.61
N ASP A 164 1.83 11.05 -2.92
CA ASP A 164 2.91 12.01 -3.13
C ASP A 164 4.00 11.67 -2.10
N ILE A 165 5.19 11.27 -2.55
CA ILE A 165 6.32 10.91 -1.68
C ILE A 165 7.41 11.98 -1.65
N ALA A 166 7.15 13.17 -2.17
CA ALA A 166 8.15 14.25 -2.25
C ALA A 166 8.75 14.59 -0.88
N GLN A 167 7.93 14.53 0.18
CA GLN A 167 8.42 14.77 1.55
C GLN A 167 9.33 13.64 2.04
N ALA A 168 8.97 12.37 1.80
CA ALA A 168 9.81 11.23 2.15
C ALA A 168 11.13 11.25 1.36
N ARG A 169 11.05 11.58 0.07
CA ARG A 169 12.23 11.71 -0.80
C ARG A 169 13.20 12.77 -0.30
N THR A 170 12.73 13.97 0.01
CA THR A 170 13.59 15.10 0.38
C THR A 170 14.10 15.03 1.81
N GLN A 171 13.33 14.46 2.75
CA GLN A 171 13.65 14.49 4.17
C GLN A 171 14.19 13.17 4.72
N LEU A 172 13.81 12.03 4.15
CA LEU A 172 14.33 10.71 4.52
C LEU A 172 15.33 10.16 3.50
N GLY A 173 15.44 10.76 2.30
CA GLY A 173 16.17 10.17 1.18
C GLY A 173 15.53 8.86 0.67
N TYR A 174 14.22 8.70 0.90
CA TYR A 174 13.49 7.50 0.44
C TYR A 174 13.27 7.52 -1.06
N GLU A 175 13.68 6.44 -1.71
CA GLU A 175 13.32 6.13 -3.11
C GLU A 175 12.88 4.67 -3.17
N PRO A 176 11.83 4.33 -3.92
CA PRO A 176 11.49 2.94 -4.18
C PRO A 176 12.64 2.23 -4.88
N ILE A 177 13.12 1.12 -4.31
CA ILE A 177 14.27 0.33 -4.83
C ILE A 177 13.82 -0.86 -5.68
N VAL A 178 12.56 -1.28 -5.55
CA VAL A 178 11.96 -2.38 -6.33
C VAL A 178 10.68 -1.85 -6.99
N ASP A 179 10.56 -2.01 -8.30
CA ASP A 179 9.36 -1.60 -9.01
C ASP A 179 8.21 -2.61 -8.88
N PHE A 180 7.02 -2.23 -9.36
CA PHE A 180 5.82 -3.06 -9.26
C PHE A 180 5.97 -4.41 -9.99
N ALA A 181 6.53 -4.41 -11.20
CA ALA A 181 6.64 -5.62 -12.02
C ALA A 181 7.63 -6.62 -11.41
N GLU A 182 8.79 -6.13 -10.98
CA GLU A 182 9.79 -6.93 -10.29
C GLU A 182 9.25 -7.50 -8.98
N GLY A 183 8.64 -6.67 -8.12
CA GLY A 183 8.06 -7.10 -6.85
C GLY A 183 6.93 -8.12 -7.04
N LEU A 184 6.12 -7.97 -8.11
CA LEU A 184 5.06 -8.92 -8.44
C LEU A 184 5.63 -10.28 -8.86
N GLN A 185 6.68 -10.30 -9.69
CA GLN A 185 7.39 -11.51 -10.08
C GLN A 185 7.98 -12.24 -8.87
N GLN A 186 8.66 -11.52 -7.98
CA GLN A 186 9.23 -12.10 -6.75
C GLN A 186 8.14 -12.68 -5.83
N THR A 187 7.01 -11.98 -5.71
CA THR A 187 5.87 -12.44 -4.91
C THR A 187 5.29 -13.74 -5.46
N VAL A 188 5.03 -13.79 -6.77
CA VAL A 188 4.48 -14.99 -7.44
C VAL A 188 5.49 -16.15 -7.40
N ALA A 189 6.78 -15.88 -7.61
CA ALA A 189 7.84 -16.91 -7.51
C ALA A 189 7.87 -17.54 -6.11
N TRP A 190 7.78 -16.72 -5.06
CA TRP A 190 7.68 -17.22 -3.70
C TRP A 190 6.42 -18.09 -3.49
N MET A 191 5.25 -17.64 -3.95
CA MET A 191 4.00 -18.40 -3.83
C MET A 191 4.05 -19.75 -4.55
N LYS A 192 4.77 -19.83 -5.67
CA LYS A 192 5.00 -21.11 -6.40
C LYS A 192 5.93 -22.08 -5.64
N SER A 193 6.69 -21.59 -4.68
CA SER A 193 7.63 -22.41 -3.88
C SER A 193 7.00 -23.04 -2.64
N LEU A 194 5.75 -22.72 -2.32
CA LEU A 194 4.97 -23.29 -1.21
C LEU A 194 4.32 -24.62 -1.61
#